data_8759ee6cccba717b08a2776034eee87b
#
_entry.id   8759ee6cccba717b08a2776034eee87b
#
_cell.length_a   1.000
_cell.length_b   1.000
_cell.length_c   1.000
_cell.angle_alpha   90.00
_cell.angle_beta   90.00
_cell.angle_gamma   90.00
#
_symmetry.space_group_name_H-M   'P 1'
#
loop_
_entity.id
_entity.type
_entity.pdbx_description
1 polymer ?
#
loop_
_entity_poly.entity_id
_entity_poly.type
_entity_poly.pdbx_seq_one_letter_code
_entity_poly.pdbx_strand_id
1 'polypeptide(L)'
;MIYNEQKGDLFDLDEKFALAHCISADTNNPKSWGLGIVKEFRKRFPYIKEYVDLTMEKNDLTYPCVIIHYVSNNNSIKDDRVIFNLVTKAKYYSKPTYSTITKCIKEMACLCKSMNIKYLGMPKIGCGLDKLNWDKVKQIIKREFKDLDIQIEVRYLL
;
A
#
# COMPACT_ATOMS: atom_id res chain seq x y z
N MET A 1 14.14 -10.74 7.24
CA MET A 1 13.76 -9.58 6.43
C MET A 1 15.00 -8.91 5.86
N ILE A 2 14.96 -8.60 4.58
CA ILE A 2 15.97 -7.76 3.92
C ILE A 2 15.27 -6.42 3.62
N TYR A 3 15.88 -5.31 4.00
CA TYR A 3 15.30 -3.98 3.84
C TYR A 3 16.25 -3.07 3.08
N ASN A 4 15.78 -2.53 1.95
CA ASN A 4 16.53 -1.57 1.14
C ASN A 4 15.68 -0.32 0.92
N GLU A 5 16.34 0.84 0.94
CA GLU A 5 15.69 2.12 0.75
C GLU A 5 16.56 2.96 -0.18
N GLN A 6 15.99 3.42 -1.28
CA GLN A 6 16.76 4.22 -2.23
C GLN A 6 15.85 5.11 -3.07
N LYS A 7 16.46 6.15 -3.61
CA LYS A 7 15.80 7.03 -4.57
C LYS A 7 15.51 6.27 -5.86
N GLY A 8 14.31 6.43 -6.40
CA GLY A 8 13.89 5.78 -7.63
C GLY A 8 12.39 5.71 -7.76
N ASP A 9 11.93 5.26 -8.91
CA ASP A 9 10.50 5.07 -9.18
C ASP A 9 10.07 3.70 -8.64
N LEU A 10 9.02 3.71 -7.81
CA LEU A 10 8.44 2.48 -7.28
C LEU A 10 8.01 1.52 -8.39
N PHE A 11 7.50 2.08 -9.49
CA PHE A 11 6.95 1.28 -10.59
C PHE A 11 8.03 0.68 -11.51
N ASP A 12 9.29 1.01 -11.28
CA ASP A 12 10.42 0.33 -11.94
C ASP A 12 10.75 -1.02 -11.29
N LEU A 13 10.17 -1.31 -10.13
CA LEU A 13 10.34 -2.61 -9.51
C LEU A 13 9.72 -3.72 -10.37
N ASP A 14 10.43 -4.83 -10.44
CA ASP A 14 10.01 -6.03 -11.14
C ASP A 14 8.61 -6.49 -10.72
N GLU A 15 7.87 -7.12 -11.62
CA GLU A 15 6.49 -7.58 -11.39
C GLU A 15 6.36 -8.59 -10.26
N LYS A 16 7.45 -9.25 -9.85
CA LYS A 16 7.44 -10.15 -8.70
C LYS A 16 7.18 -9.42 -7.38
N PHE A 17 7.40 -8.10 -7.33
CA PHE A 17 7.15 -7.30 -6.14
C PHE A 17 5.66 -7.01 -6.00
N ALA A 18 5.08 -7.39 -4.86
CA ALA A 18 3.81 -6.80 -4.44
C ALA A 18 4.07 -5.32 -4.14
N LEU A 19 3.07 -4.48 -4.33
CA LEU A 19 3.19 -3.04 -4.07
C LEU A 19 2.22 -2.63 -2.97
N ALA A 20 2.59 -1.63 -2.20
CA ALA A 20 1.75 -1.07 -1.15
C ALA A 20 1.70 0.45 -1.24
N HIS A 21 0.55 1.02 -0.92
CA HIS A 21 0.37 2.46 -0.76
C HIS A 21 -0.77 2.75 0.21
N CYS A 22 -0.88 4.01 0.63
CA CYS A 22 -1.93 4.45 1.55
C CYS A 22 -3.04 5.16 0.82
N ILE A 23 -4.28 4.91 1.25
CA ILE A 23 -5.48 5.55 0.72
C ILE A 23 -6.37 6.03 1.87
N SER A 24 -7.38 6.84 1.55
CA SER A 24 -8.44 7.22 2.49
C SER A 24 -9.69 6.35 2.29
N ALA A 25 -10.55 6.31 3.31
CA ALA A 25 -11.75 5.46 3.28
C ALA A 25 -12.86 6.00 2.36
N ASP A 26 -12.85 7.30 2.03
CA ASP A 26 -13.83 7.93 1.14
C ASP A 26 -13.52 7.66 -0.34
N THR A 27 -13.33 6.41 -0.69
CA THR A 27 -12.85 5.96 -1.99
C THR A 27 -13.80 6.32 -3.14
N ASN A 28 -15.09 6.50 -2.86
CA ASN A 28 -16.07 6.97 -3.84
C ASN A 28 -15.95 8.46 -4.16
N ASN A 29 -15.19 9.23 -3.39
CA ASN A 29 -14.93 10.63 -3.69
C ASN A 29 -13.80 10.73 -4.72
N PRO A 30 -14.02 11.36 -5.89
CA PRO A 30 -12.98 11.47 -6.91
C PRO A 30 -11.68 12.10 -6.42
N LYS A 31 -11.76 13.00 -5.45
CA LYS A 31 -10.58 13.68 -4.90
C LYS A 31 -9.68 12.75 -4.10
N SER A 32 -10.21 11.64 -3.58
CA SER A 32 -9.42 10.68 -2.80
C SER A 32 -8.33 10.00 -3.63
N TRP A 33 -8.47 9.99 -4.95
CA TRP A 33 -7.53 9.38 -5.88
C TRP A 33 -6.78 10.41 -6.74
N GLY A 34 -6.84 11.67 -6.38
CA GLY A 34 -6.38 12.77 -7.24
C GLY A 34 -5.01 13.33 -6.95
N LEU A 35 -4.37 12.99 -5.83
CA LEU A 35 -3.11 13.58 -5.40
C LEU A 35 -2.11 12.53 -4.91
N GLY A 36 -0.83 12.84 -5.11
CA GLY A 36 0.25 11.99 -4.61
C GLY A 36 0.36 10.67 -5.38
N ILE A 37 0.96 9.68 -4.72
CA ILE A 37 1.23 8.39 -5.35
C ILE A 37 -0.05 7.60 -5.68
N VAL A 38 -1.14 7.84 -4.96
CA VAL A 38 -2.41 7.17 -5.24
C VAL A 38 -2.90 7.48 -6.66
N LYS A 39 -2.62 8.67 -7.16
CA LYS A 39 -2.93 9.07 -8.54
C LYS A 39 -2.17 8.20 -9.55
N GLU A 40 -0.91 7.90 -9.27
CA GLU A 40 -0.09 7.04 -10.12
C GLU A 40 -0.59 5.59 -10.11
N PHE A 41 -1.02 5.09 -8.96
CA PHE A 41 -1.64 3.76 -8.86
C PHE A 41 -2.91 3.69 -9.69
N ARG A 42 -3.77 4.70 -9.61
CA ARG A 42 -5.01 4.76 -10.40
C ARG A 42 -4.71 4.78 -11.90
N LYS A 43 -3.72 5.55 -12.31
CA LYS A 43 -3.33 5.68 -13.71
C LYS A 43 -2.79 4.37 -14.28
N ARG A 44 -1.94 3.68 -13.50
CA ARG A 44 -1.28 2.44 -13.94
C ARG A 44 -2.16 1.21 -13.81
N PHE A 45 -3.11 1.23 -12.90
CA PHE A 45 -4.03 0.13 -12.63
C PHE A 45 -5.46 0.63 -12.72
N PRO A 46 -6.02 0.72 -13.96
CA PRO A 46 -7.27 1.47 -14.23
C PRO A 46 -8.49 1.00 -13.43
N TYR A 47 -8.52 -0.27 -13.00
CA TYR A 47 -9.67 -0.83 -12.28
C TYR A 47 -9.50 -0.81 -10.76
N ILE A 48 -8.38 -0.29 -10.24
CA ILE A 48 -8.10 -0.36 -8.80
C ILE A 48 -9.13 0.42 -7.97
N LYS A 49 -9.53 1.60 -8.43
CA LYS A 49 -10.50 2.44 -7.73
C LYS A 49 -11.85 1.75 -7.61
N GLU A 50 -12.39 1.26 -8.72
CA GLU A 50 -13.68 0.58 -8.75
C GLU A 50 -13.68 -0.68 -7.88
N TYR A 51 -12.60 -1.44 -7.93
CA TYR A 51 -12.44 -2.63 -7.10
C TYR A 51 -12.43 -2.28 -5.61
N VAL A 52 -11.68 -1.26 -5.22
CA VAL A 52 -11.60 -0.81 -3.83
C VAL A 52 -12.95 -0.26 -3.37
N ASP A 53 -13.61 0.58 -4.19
CA ASP A 53 -14.93 1.12 -3.88
C ASP A 53 -15.94 0.01 -3.61
N LEU A 54 -16.02 -0.99 -4.50
CA LEU A 54 -16.95 -2.11 -4.37
C LEU A 54 -16.64 -2.97 -3.14
N THR A 55 -15.36 -3.20 -2.88
CA THR A 55 -14.93 -4.01 -1.73
C THR A 55 -15.27 -3.31 -0.41
N MET A 56 -15.04 -2.01 -0.31
CA MET A 56 -15.39 -1.22 0.87
C MET A 56 -16.90 -1.25 1.12
N GLU A 57 -17.69 -1.01 0.09
CA GLU A 57 -19.16 -0.97 0.18
C GLU A 57 -19.74 -2.33 0.53
N LYS A 58 -19.35 -3.36 -0.23
CA LYS A 58 -19.90 -4.72 -0.08
C LYS A 58 -19.63 -5.32 1.31
N ASN A 59 -18.49 -5.01 1.90
CA ASN A 59 -18.08 -5.57 3.20
C ASN A 59 -18.24 -4.58 4.35
N ASP A 60 -18.82 -3.42 4.12
CA ASP A 60 -19.00 -2.35 5.10
C ASP A 60 -17.69 -2.05 5.84
N LEU A 61 -16.62 -1.89 5.09
CA LEU A 61 -15.29 -1.66 5.63
C LEU A 61 -15.05 -0.17 5.90
N THR A 62 -14.23 0.09 6.92
CA THR A 62 -13.75 1.43 7.25
C THR A 62 -12.29 1.36 7.68
N TYR A 63 -11.68 2.53 7.90
CA TYR A 63 -10.29 2.58 8.34
C TYR A 63 -10.14 2.23 9.83
N PRO A 64 -8.99 1.69 10.27
CA PRO A 64 -7.91 1.20 9.44
C PRO A 64 -8.18 -0.20 8.91
N CYS A 65 -7.86 -0.43 7.66
CA CYS A 65 -7.94 -1.77 7.07
C CYS A 65 -7.01 -1.86 5.86
N VAL A 66 -6.82 -3.08 5.36
CA VAL A 66 -6.02 -3.32 4.15
C VAL A 66 -6.90 -4.03 3.12
N ILE A 67 -6.93 -3.48 1.91
CA ILE A 67 -7.67 -4.08 0.80
C ILE A 67 -6.66 -4.58 -0.23
N ILE A 68 -6.75 -5.87 -0.54
CA ILE A 68 -5.87 -6.50 -1.52
C ILE A 68 -6.51 -6.41 -2.90
N HIS A 69 -5.74 -5.91 -3.88
CA HIS A 69 -6.14 -5.91 -5.27
C HIS A 69 -5.17 -6.76 -6.08
N TYR A 70 -5.71 -7.71 -6.83
CA TYR A 70 -4.94 -8.54 -7.74
C TYR A 70 -5.01 -7.93 -9.14
N VAL A 71 -3.85 -7.59 -9.70
CA VAL A 71 -3.76 -7.07 -11.06
C VAL A 71 -3.33 -8.21 -11.97
N SER A 72 -4.23 -8.60 -12.87
CA SER A 72 -3.90 -9.58 -13.89
C SER A 72 -3.23 -8.87 -15.07
N ASN A 73 -2.05 -9.36 -15.45
CA ASN A 73 -1.32 -8.82 -16.58
C ASN A 73 -1.57 -9.71 -17.81
N ASN A 74 -2.37 -9.23 -18.78
CA ASN A 74 -2.57 -9.85 -20.09
C ASN A 74 -3.01 -11.32 -20.09
N ASN A 75 -3.99 -11.68 -19.26
CA ASN A 75 -4.58 -13.02 -19.20
C ASN A 75 -3.66 -14.14 -18.72
N SER A 76 -2.54 -13.83 -18.11
CA SER A 76 -1.66 -14.82 -17.52
C SER A 76 -1.81 -14.81 -16.00
N ILE A 77 -2.22 -15.95 -15.43
CA ILE A 77 -2.33 -16.10 -13.97
C ILE A 77 -0.94 -16.00 -13.30
N LYS A 78 0.13 -16.22 -14.04
CA LYS A 78 1.49 -16.20 -13.53
C LYS A 78 2.04 -14.79 -13.26
N ASP A 79 1.40 -13.77 -13.85
CA ASP A 79 1.87 -12.38 -13.79
C ASP A 79 0.97 -11.49 -12.93
N ASP A 80 0.15 -12.10 -12.06
CA ASP A 80 -0.71 -11.36 -11.15
C ASP A 80 0.10 -10.61 -10.10
N ARG A 81 0.01 -9.30 -10.14
CA ARG A 81 0.65 -8.44 -9.14
C ARG A 81 -0.33 -8.17 -8.02
N VAL A 82 0.15 -8.31 -6.79
CA VAL A 82 -0.63 -7.99 -5.59
C VAL A 82 -0.40 -6.54 -5.21
N ILE A 83 -1.48 -5.79 -4.96
CA ILE A 83 -1.39 -4.43 -4.46
C ILE A 83 -2.12 -4.37 -3.12
N PHE A 84 -1.40 -3.91 -2.09
CA PHE A 84 -1.97 -3.67 -0.77
C PHE A 84 -2.38 -2.19 -0.68
N ASN A 85 -3.68 -1.97 -0.55
CA ASN A 85 -4.26 -0.64 -0.33
C ASN A 85 -4.47 -0.47 1.16
N LEU A 86 -3.63 0.33 1.81
CA LEU A 86 -3.71 0.58 3.25
C LEU A 86 -4.66 1.75 3.48
N VAL A 87 -5.83 1.47 4.05
CA VAL A 87 -6.85 2.49 4.35
C VAL A 87 -6.53 3.06 5.72
N THR A 88 -5.85 4.20 5.75
CA THR A 88 -5.23 4.73 6.97
C THR A 88 -5.99 5.90 7.60
N LYS A 89 -6.96 6.48 6.89
CA LYS A 89 -7.68 7.68 7.35
C LYS A 89 -9.08 7.72 6.78
N ALA A 90 -9.96 8.51 7.42
CA ALA A 90 -11.37 8.59 7.01
C ALA A 90 -11.58 9.30 5.68
N LYS A 91 -11.00 10.49 5.52
CA LYS A 91 -11.21 11.37 4.36
C LYS A 91 -9.90 11.74 3.70
N TYR A 92 -9.95 12.07 2.40
CA TYR A 92 -8.76 12.45 1.64
C TYR A 92 -8.01 13.64 2.25
N TYR A 93 -8.74 14.55 2.90
CA TYR A 93 -8.16 15.73 3.55
C TYR A 93 -7.77 15.50 5.02
N SER A 94 -8.07 14.33 5.57
CA SER A 94 -7.67 13.95 6.93
C SER A 94 -6.21 13.51 6.96
N LYS A 95 -5.68 13.33 8.17
CA LYS A 95 -4.33 12.79 8.37
C LYS A 95 -4.42 11.44 9.08
N PRO A 96 -3.58 10.48 8.70
CA PRO A 96 -3.47 9.25 9.47
C PRO A 96 -2.80 9.54 10.82
N THR A 97 -2.96 8.62 11.75
CA THR A 97 -2.22 8.61 13.00
C THR A 97 -1.20 7.48 12.97
N TYR A 98 -0.22 7.51 13.88
CA TYR A 98 0.69 6.38 14.03
C TYR A 98 -0.05 5.11 14.43
N SER A 99 -1.17 5.25 15.16
CA SER A 99 -2.03 4.12 15.52
C SER A 99 -2.66 3.48 14.30
N THR A 100 -3.28 4.28 13.41
CA THR A 100 -3.95 3.72 12.23
C THR A 100 -2.95 3.14 11.23
N ILE A 101 -1.82 3.80 11.00
CA ILE A 101 -0.82 3.26 10.08
C ILE A 101 -0.16 1.99 10.64
N THR A 102 0.05 1.92 11.96
CA THR A 102 0.59 0.73 12.60
C THR A 102 -0.34 -0.47 12.41
N LYS A 103 -1.64 -0.28 12.59
CA LYS A 103 -2.63 -1.34 12.38
C LYS A 103 -2.60 -1.85 10.94
N CYS A 104 -2.52 -0.94 9.96
CA CYS A 104 -2.42 -1.31 8.55
C CYS A 104 -1.12 -2.07 8.25
N ILE A 105 0.01 -1.60 8.75
CA ILE A 105 1.30 -2.27 8.54
C ILE A 105 1.30 -3.67 9.14
N LYS A 106 0.75 -3.80 10.35
CA LYS A 106 0.64 -5.09 11.04
C LYS A 106 -0.23 -6.07 10.26
N GLU A 107 -1.39 -5.62 9.77
CA GLU A 107 -2.26 -6.45 8.93
C GLU A 107 -1.56 -6.85 7.63
N MET A 108 -0.88 -5.90 6.98
CA MET A 108 -0.11 -6.19 5.77
C MET A 108 0.97 -7.25 6.02
N ALA A 109 1.68 -7.17 7.14
CA ALA A 109 2.69 -8.16 7.50
C ALA A 109 2.06 -9.55 7.67
N CYS A 110 0.91 -9.64 8.35
CA CYS A 110 0.16 -10.89 8.49
C CYS A 110 -0.26 -11.44 7.12
N LEU A 111 -0.75 -10.59 6.23
CA LEU A 111 -1.15 -10.99 4.89
C LEU A 111 0.05 -11.47 4.07
N CYS A 112 1.17 -10.77 4.13
CA CYS A 112 2.39 -11.21 3.44
C CYS A 112 2.84 -12.58 3.91
N LYS A 113 2.75 -12.86 5.21
CA LYS A 113 3.08 -14.17 5.75
C LYS A 113 2.13 -15.25 5.23
N SER A 114 0.82 -15.03 5.33
CA SER A 114 -0.18 -16.03 4.91
C SER A 114 -0.19 -16.25 3.40
N MET A 115 0.09 -15.22 2.61
CA MET A 115 0.13 -15.29 1.15
C MET A 115 1.50 -15.68 0.60
N ASN A 116 2.49 -15.87 1.48
CA ASN A 116 3.87 -16.19 1.10
C ASN A 116 4.48 -15.15 0.15
N ILE A 117 4.23 -13.87 0.42
CA ILE A 117 4.83 -12.77 -0.33
C ILE A 117 6.31 -12.68 0.02
N LYS A 118 7.17 -12.75 -0.98
CA LYS A 118 8.62 -12.70 -0.81
C LYS A 118 9.24 -11.35 -1.15
N TYR A 119 8.53 -10.51 -1.92
CA TYR A 119 9.01 -9.22 -2.42
C TYR A 119 7.92 -8.18 -2.25
N LEU A 120 8.22 -7.09 -1.54
CA LEU A 120 7.27 -6.02 -1.25
C LEU A 120 7.91 -4.67 -1.53
N GLY A 121 7.29 -3.88 -2.40
CA GLY A 121 7.72 -2.53 -2.71
C GLY A 121 6.72 -1.51 -2.16
N MET A 122 7.23 -0.38 -1.69
CA MET A 122 6.38 0.71 -1.20
C MET A 122 7.10 2.05 -1.26
N PRO A 123 6.34 3.16 -1.33
CA PRO A 123 6.94 4.47 -1.12
C PRO A 123 7.18 4.69 0.38
N LYS A 124 7.61 5.89 0.76
CA LYS A 124 7.65 6.28 2.19
C LYS A 124 6.21 6.51 2.67
N ILE A 125 5.52 5.41 2.95
CA ILE A 125 4.09 5.43 3.28
C ILE A 125 3.79 6.35 4.46
N GLY A 126 2.70 7.13 4.34
CA GLY A 126 2.25 8.06 5.37
C GLY A 126 3.09 9.32 5.51
N CYS A 127 4.14 9.52 4.71
CA CYS A 127 5.13 10.57 4.93
C CYS A 127 5.19 11.64 3.84
N GLY A 128 4.42 11.50 2.76
CA GLY A 128 4.28 12.53 1.74
C GLY A 128 3.30 13.62 2.18
N LEU A 129 2.15 13.65 1.53
CA LEU A 129 1.08 14.60 1.87
C LEU A 129 0.54 14.40 3.30
N ASP A 130 0.62 13.19 3.83
CA ASP A 130 0.14 12.85 5.18
C ASP A 130 1.11 13.27 6.30
N LYS A 131 2.35 13.61 5.96
CA LYS A 131 3.34 14.26 6.85
C LYS A 131 3.74 13.52 8.12
N LEU A 132 3.57 12.20 8.21
CA LEU A 132 4.14 11.44 9.30
C LEU A 132 5.68 11.42 9.19
N ASN A 133 6.34 11.20 10.32
CA ASN A 133 7.81 11.10 10.36
C ASN A 133 8.24 9.74 9.81
N TRP A 134 9.05 9.76 8.76
CA TRP A 134 9.47 8.52 8.10
C TRP A 134 10.30 7.60 9.00
N ASP A 135 11.17 8.15 9.84
CA ASP A 135 11.97 7.32 10.74
C ASP A 135 11.09 6.51 11.69
N LYS A 136 9.99 7.10 12.18
CA LYS A 136 9.03 6.40 13.03
C LYS A 136 8.28 5.32 12.26
N VAL A 137 7.81 5.64 11.06
CA VAL A 137 7.09 4.66 10.20
C VAL A 137 8.03 3.52 9.81
N LYS A 138 9.26 3.84 9.44
CA LYS A 138 10.28 2.84 9.10
C LYS A 138 10.51 1.85 10.24
N GLN A 139 10.60 2.35 11.47
CA GLN A 139 10.76 1.48 12.65
C GLN A 139 9.58 0.54 12.84
N ILE A 140 8.36 1.02 12.58
CA ILE A 140 7.15 0.19 12.63
C ILE A 140 7.24 -0.93 11.60
N ILE A 141 7.60 -0.59 10.36
CA ILE A 141 7.77 -1.58 9.29
C ILE A 141 8.80 -2.63 9.68
N LYS A 142 9.97 -2.21 10.12
CA LYS A 142 11.05 -3.13 10.50
C LYS A 142 10.64 -4.03 11.66
N ARG A 143 9.89 -3.51 12.62
CA ARG A 143 9.39 -4.30 13.76
C ARG A 143 8.39 -5.36 13.32
N GLU A 144 7.40 -4.97 12.50
CA GLU A 144 6.32 -5.89 12.11
C GLU A 144 6.76 -6.95 11.11
N PHE A 145 7.78 -6.68 10.31
CA PHE A 145 8.28 -7.61 9.28
C PHE A 145 9.55 -8.38 9.68
N LYS A 146 10.10 -8.13 10.85
CA LYS A 146 11.45 -8.62 11.24
C LYS A 146 11.64 -10.13 11.09
N ASP A 147 10.61 -10.93 11.37
CA ASP A 147 10.69 -12.39 11.38
C ASP A 147 10.20 -13.04 10.07
N LEU A 148 9.84 -12.21 9.07
CA LEU A 148 9.38 -12.70 7.78
C LEU A 148 10.55 -12.88 6.82
N ASP A 149 10.46 -13.94 6.00
CA ASP A 149 11.36 -14.15 4.87
C ASP A 149 10.87 -13.32 3.69
N ILE A 150 11.23 -12.04 3.68
CA ILE A 150 10.75 -11.07 2.70
C ILE A 150 11.83 -10.05 2.40
N GLN A 151 11.87 -9.59 1.15
CA GLN A 151 12.68 -8.45 0.74
C GLN A 151 11.76 -7.24 0.55
N ILE A 152 12.04 -6.17 1.29
CA ILE A 152 11.30 -4.90 1.21
C ILE A 152 12.17 -3.87 0.49
N GLU A 153 11.59 -3.26 -0.54
CA GLU A 153 12.19 -2.16 -1.28
C GLU A 153 11.36 -0.90 -1.09
N VAL A 154 11.95 0.10 -0.46
CA VAL A 154 11.33 1.42 -0.36
C VAL A 154 11.94 2.31 -1.44
N ARG A 155 11.10 2.87 -2.28
CA ARG A 155 11.50 3.77 -3.35
C ARG A 155 10.86 5.13 -3.15
N TYR A 156 11.64 6.17 -3.32
CA TYR A 156 11.16 7.53 -3.15
C TYR A 156 11.73 8.43 -4.24
N LEU A 157 10.92 9.39 -4.64
CA LEU A 157 11.34 10.52 -5.48
C LEU A 157 11.65 11.69 -4.55
N LEU A 158 12.42 12.63 -4.98
CA LEU A 158 12.75 13.78 -4.14
C LEU A 158 11.53 14.62 -3.78
#